data_324d34a5acd468345b83b78669992902
#
_entry.id   324d34a5acd468345b83b78669992902
#
_cell.length_a   1.000
_cell.length_b   1.000
_cell.length_c   1.000
_cell.angle_alpha   90.00
_cell.angle_beta   90.00
_cell.angle_gamma   90.00
#
_symmetry.space_group_name_H-M   'P 1'
#
loop_
_entity.id
_entity.type
_entity.pdbx_description
1 polymer ?
#
loop_
_entity_poly.entity_id
_entity_poly.type
_entity_poly.pdbx_seq_one_letter_code
_entity_poly.pdbx_strand_id
1 'polypeptide(L)'
;MFSRYTDGRGLRRYLAGAAAARAGDEMSGPALLLLGFAVTGRPGTGSGLLASLTVAGAAGGPWFGALLDRSRRPDRLLARTLVAYALGIVAVQAAVGRLPMPALAAIALLAGLFNPAVTGGWTAQLPRVVTGRELDRGSALDALTFSAASLAGPALAAGVAAGVGARAAVLTAAALVTLAVPSACSLSRY
;
A
#
# COMPACT_ATOMS: atom_id res chain seq x y z
N MET A 1 35.48 10.61 8.62
CA MET A 1 35.27 11.70 7.66
C MET A 1 34.91 11.07 6.32
N PHE A 2 33.64 10.68 6.14
CA PHE A 2 33.07 10.28 4.85
C PHE A 2 31.76 11.03 4.69
N SER A 3 31.84 12.19 4.04
CA SER A 3 30.69 12.87 3.45
C SER A 3 30.22 11.99 2.29
N ARG A 4 29.32 11.03 2.56
CA ARG A 4 28.54 10.47 1.46
C ARG A 4 27.59 11.58 1.05
N TYR A 5 27.84 12.17 -0.08
CA TYR A 5 26.89 12.97 -0.83
C TYR A 5 25.60 12.16 -0.89
N THR A 6 24.59 12.59 -0.15
CA THR A 6 23.23 12.05 -0.28
C THR A 6 22.77 12.41 -1.68
N ASP A 7 22.89 11.45 -2.58
CA ASP A 7 22.54 11.65 -3.97
C ASP A 7 21.03 11.93 -3.99
N GLY A 8 20.61 13.12 -4.36
CA GLY A 8 19.19 13.52 -4.41
C GLY A 8 18.32 12.57 -5.24
N ARG A 9 18.95 11.66 -5.98
CA ARG A 9 18.34 10.53 -6.69
C ARG A 9 17.78 9.46 -5.74
N GLY A 10 18.42 9.20 -4.60
CA GLY A 10 17.95 8.25 -3.61
C GLY A 10 16.62 8.68 -3.00
N LEU A 11 16.55 9.93 -2.53
CA LEU A 11 15.33 10.50 -1.97
C LEU A 11 14.20 10.57 -3.01
N ARG A 12 14.50 10.95 -4.26
CA ARG A 12 13.50 10.97 -5.34
C ARG A 12 12.91 9.58 -5.61
N ARG A 13 13.73 8.53 -5.67
CA ARG A 13 13.26 7.15 -5.84
C ARG A 13 12.42 6.69 -4.66
N TYR A 14 12.87 7.00 -3.44
CA TYR A 14 12.11 6.72 -2.23
C TYR A 14 10.72 7.37 -2.29
N LEU A 15 10.66 8.69 -2.55
CA LEU A 15 9.39 9.44 -2.59
C LEU A 15 8.46 8.96 -3.73
N ALA A 16 9.01 8.66 -4.90
CA ALA A 16 8.21 8.11 -6.01
C ALA A 16 7.62 6.75 -5.67
N GLY A 17 8.42 5.86 -5.05
CA GLY A 17 7.93 4.57 -4.58
C GLY A 17 6.89 4.71 -3.45
N ALA A 18 7.14 5.59 -2.47
CA ALA A 18 6.22 5.89 -1.40
C ALA A 18 4.87 6.41 -1.94
N ALA A 19 4.92 7.37 -2.86
CA ALA A 19 3.72 7.96 -3.47
C ALA A 19 2.91 6.92 -4.24
N ALA A 20 3.57 6.08 -5.05
CA ALA A 20 2.91 5.03 -5.81
C ALA A 20 2.26 3.96 -4.89
N ALA A 21 3.01 3.47 -3.89
CA ALA A 21 2.51 2.49 -2.94
C ALA A 21 1.31 3.01 -2.17
N ARG A 22 1.40 4.23 -1.62
CA ARG A 22 0.33 4.87 -0.86
C ARG A 22 -0.89 5.19 -1.71
N ALA A 23 -0.70 5.70 -2.92
CA ALA A 23 -1.81 5.94 -3.83
C ALA A 23 -2.58 4.65 -4.15
N GLY A 24 -1.86 3.55 -4.39
CA GLY A 24 -2.47 2.24 -4.61
C GLY A 24 -3.20 1.71 -3.36
N ASP A 25 -2.63 1.92 -2.19
CA ASP A 25 -3.24 1.53 -0.91
C ASP A 25 -4.53 2.32 -0.64
N GLU A 26 -4.47 3.64 -0.71
CA GLU A 26 -5.62 4.52 -0.49
C GLU A 26 -6.74 4.32 -1.54
N MET A 27 -6.38 3.85 -2.74
CA MET A 27 -7.36 3.41 -3.74
C MET A 27 -8.03 2.09 -3.39
N SER A 28 -7.31 1.16 -2.73
CA SER A 28 -7.71 -0.25 -2.63
C SER A 28 -9.02 -0.42 -1.85
N GLY A 29 -9.18 0.27 -0.72
CA GLY A 29 -10.39 0.24 0.08
C GLY A 29 -11.64 0.70 -0.69
N PRO A 30 -11.66 1.95 -1.21
CA PRO A 30 -12.75 2.44 -2.05
C PRO A 30 -13.00 1.59 -3.29
N ALA A 31 -11.95 1.09 -3.96
CA ALA A 31 -12.10 0.22 -5.13
C ALA A 31 -12.79 -1.11 -4.79
N LEU A 32 -12.43 -1.75 -3.67
CA LEU A 32 -13.07 -2.98 -3.19
C LEU A 32 -14.52 -2.72 -2.74
N LEU A 33 -14.80 -1.57 -2.12
CA LEU A 33 -16.16 -1.18 -1.78
C LEU A 33 -17.03 -1.07 -3.04
N LEU A 34 -16.55 -0.33 -4.05
CA LEU A 34 -17.25 -0.17 -5.31
C LEU A 34 -17.41 -1.50 -6.05
N LEU A 35 -16.38 -2.35 -6.04
CA LEU A 35 -16.42 -3.68 -6.64
C LEU A 35 -17.46 -4.56 -5.99
N GLY A 36 -17.47 -4.62 -4.65
CA GLY A 36 -18.43 -5.43 -3.89
C GLY A 36 -19.87 -5.05 -4.22
N PHE A 37 -20.16 -3.76 -4.28
CA PHE A 37 -21.46 -3.26 -4.67
C PHE A 37 -21.78 -3.56 -6.15
N ALA A 38 -20.86 -3.27 -7.07
CA ALA A 38 -21.08 -3.46 -8.50
C ALA A 38 -21.34 -4.92 -8.90
N VAL A 39 -20.70 -5.89 -8.23
CA VAL A 39 -20.82 -7.32 -8.55
C VAL A 39 -22.01 -7.97 -7.86
N THR A 40 -22.33 -7.57 -6.63
CA THR A 40 -23.36 -8.26 -5.83
C THR A 40 -24.66 -7.49 -5.71
N GLY A 41 -24.70 -6.21 -6.08
CA GLY A 41 -25.81 -5.30 -5.85
C GLY A 41 -26.09 -5.01 -4.36
N ARG A 42 -25.24 -5.49 -3.45
CA ARG A 42 -25.43 -5.39 -1.99
C ARG A 42 -24.40 -4.44 -1.38
N PRO A 43 -24.82 -3.30 -0.79
CA PRO A 43 -23.90 -2.38 -0.12
C PRO A 43 -23.07 -3.06 1.00
N GLY A 44 -23.67 -4.01 1.72
CA GLY A 44 -23.02 -4.75 2.79
C GLY A 44 -21.82 -5.58 2.35
N THR A 45 -21.77 -6.04 1.08
CA THR A 45 -20.57 -6.75 0.58
C THR A 45 -19.39 -5.79 0.44
N GLY A 46 -19.61 -4.63 -0.18
CA GLY A 46 -18.55 -3.64 -0.35
C GLY A 46 -18.03 -3.08 0.97
N SER A 47 -18.94 -2.67 1.87
CA SER A 47 -18.56 -2.16 3.19
C SER A 47 -17.88 -3.22 4.07
N GLY A 48 -18.32 -4.49 3.98
CA GLY A 48 -17.68 -5.59 4.68
C GLY A 48 -16.25 -5.86 4.20
N LEU A 49 -15.98 -5.77 2.89
CA LEU A 49 -14.63 -5.89 2.34
C LEU A 49 -13.71 -4.76 2.82
N LEU A 50 -14.20 -3.51 2.75
CA LEU A 50 -13.48 -2.35 3.24
C LEU A 50 -13.17 -2.49 4.74
N ALA A 51 -14.17 -2.85 5.56
CA ALA A 51 -13.99 -3.02 6.98
C ALA A 51 -12.97 -4.13 7.31
N SER A 52 -13.04 -5.27 6.61
CA SER A 52 -12.09 -6.37 6.79
C SER A 52 -10.65 -5.95 6.50
N LEU A 53 -10.44 -5.25 5.38
CA LEU A 53 -9.12 -4.75 4.98
C LEU A 53 -8.57 -3.78 6.04
N THR A 54 -9.39 -2.82 6.48
CA THR A 54 -9.00 -1.76 7.43
C THR A 54 -8.71 -2.31 8.83
N VAL A 55 -9.57 -3.19 9.35
CA VAL A 55 -9.38 -3.79 10.68
C VAL A 55 -8.09 -4.60 10.72
N ALA A 56 -7.82 -5.39 9.69
CA ALA A 56 -6.60 -6.17 9.60
C ALA A 56 -5.36 -5.29 9.48
N GLY A 57 -5.42 -4.20 8.72
CA GLY A 57 -4.34 -3.22 8.62
C GLY A 57 -4.00 -2.58 9.97
N ALA A 58 -5.03 -2.20 10.74
CA ALA A 58 -4.83 -1.65 12.07
C ALA A 58 -4.19 -2.67 13.03
N ALA A 59 -4.63 -3.92 13.00
CA ALA A 59 -4.09 -4.98 13.85
C ALA A 59 -2.67 -5.42 13.43
N GLY A 60 -2.36 -5.36 12.14
CA GLY A 60 -1.09 -5.80 11.58
C GLY A 60 0.11 -4.91 11.89
N GLY A 61 -0.11 -3.64 12.28
CA GLY A 61 0.94 -2.64 12.49
C GLY A 61 2.03 -3.07 13.47
N PRO A 62 1.70 -3.39 14.73
CA PRO A 62 2.69 -3.80 15.73
C PRO A 62 3.45 -5.07 15.33
N TRP A 63 2.75 -6.03 14.74
CA TRP A 63 3.35 -7.29 14.28
C TRP A 63 4.34 -7.05 13.12
N PHE A 64 3.94 -6.25 12.13
CA PHE A 64 4.81 -5.93 11.00
C PHE A 64 6.04 -5.11 11.44
N GLY A 65 5.87 -4.14 12.35
CA GLY A 65 6.98 -3.38 12.93
C GLY A 65 8.00 -4.28 13.58
N ALA A 66 7.56 -5.20 14.47
CA ALA A 66 8.45 -6.15 15.12
C ALA A 66 9.17 -7.09 14.12
N LEU A 67 8.50 -7.47 13.02
CA LEU A 67 9.10 -8.28 11.96
C LEU A 67 10.16 -7.48 11.18
N LEU A 68 9.89 -6.20 10.91
CA LEU A 68 10.80 -5.31 10.21
C LEU A 68 12.09 -5.08 11.03
N ASP A 69 11.94 -4.85 12.34
CA ASP A 69 13.08 -4.62 13.27
C ASP A 69 14.00 -5.83 13.37
N ARG A 70 13.44 -7.03 13.31
CA ARG A 70 14.21 -8.29 13.35
C ARG A 70 14.78 -8.70 12.00
N SER A 71 14.38 -8.03 10.92
CA SER A 71 14.77 -8.41 9.57
C SER A 71 16.19 -7.97 9.24
N ARG A 72 17.03 -8.92 8.78
CA ARG A 72 18.35 -8.63 8.24
C ARG A 72 18.31 -7.93 6.87
N ARG A 73 17.16 -8.00 6.18
CA ARG A 73 16.94 -7.42 4.83
C ARG A 73 15.55 -6.80 4.74
N PRO A 74 15.33 -5.66 5.42
CA PRO A 74 14.02 -5.02 5.49
C PRO A 74 13.53 -4.50 4.13
N ASP A 75 14.44 -4.18 3.21
CA ASP A 75 14.15 -3.86 1.81
C ASP A 75 13.42 -4.99 1.08
N ARG A 76 13.93 -6.22 1.21
CA ARG A 76 13.31 -7.40 0.61
C ARG A 76 12.02 -7.79 1.32
N LEU A 77 11.96 -7.62 2.63
CA LEU A 77 10.75 -7.85 3.39
C LEU A 77 9.65 -6.89 2.91
N LEU A 78 9.96 -5.59 2.83
CA LEU A 78 9.05 -4.58 2.31
C LEU A 78 8.56 -4.93 0.89
N ALA A 79 9.47 -5.26 -0.02
CA ALA A 79 9.11 -5.64 -1.38
C ALA A 79 8.18 -6.85 -1.44
N ARG A 80 8.44 -7.89 -0.65
CA ARG A 80 7.60 -9.10 -0.58
C ARG A 80 6.22 -8.81 -0.03
N THR A 81 6.13 -7.98 1.01
CA THR A 81 4.84 -7.61 1.62
C THR A 81 4.00 -6.73 0.68
N LEU A 82 4.62 -5.83 -0.10
CA LEU A 82 3.91 -5.07 -1.13
C LEU A 82 3.31 -6.01 -2.20
N VAL A 83 4.08 -6.99 -2.66
CA VAL A 83 3.59 -8.00 -3.61
C VAL A 83 2.46 -8.83 -2.99
N ALA A 84 2.62 -9.29 -1.75
CA ALA A 84 1.59 -10.06 -1.05
C ALA A 84 0.29 -9.25 -0.88
N TYR A 85 0.40 -7.96 -0.55
CA TYR A 85 -0.74 -7.06 -0.47
C TYR A 85 -1.45 -6.90 -1.83
N ALA A 86 -0.70 -6.61 -2.89
CA ALA A 86 -1.26 -6.48 -4.24
C ALA A 86 -1.95 -7.77 -4.71
N LEU A 87 -1.33 -8.93 -4.48
CA LEU A 87 -1.94 -10.23 -4.78
C LEU A 87 -3.20 -10.48 -3.94
N GLY A 88 -3.19 -10.07 -2.68
CA GLY A 88 -4.34 -10.20 -1.77
C GLY A 88 -5.56 -9.43 -2.27
N ILE A 89 -5.41 -8.16 -2.67
CA ILE A 89 -6.54 -7.38 -3.19
C ILE A 89 -7.04 -7.91 -4.55
N VAL A 90 -6.14 -8.42 -5.40
CA VAL A 90 -6.52 -9.11 -6.65
C VAL A 90 -7.25 -10.42 -6.37
N ALA A 91 -6.83 -11.17 -5.34
CA ALA A 91 -7.52 -12.39 -4.91
C ALA A 91 -8.95 -12.10 -4.42
N VAL A 92 -9.14 -11.01 -3.63
CA VAL A 92 -10.49 -10.56 -3.26
C VAL A 92 -11.31 -10.27 -4.50
N GLN A 93 -10.77 -9.52 -5.47
CA GLN A 93 -11.46 -9.22 -6.73
C GLN A 93 -11.87 -10.49 -7.49
N ALA A 94 -10.99 -11.47 -7.55
CA ALA A 94 -11.28 -12.74 -8.23
C ALA A 94 -12.38 -13.56 -7.52
N ALA A 95 -12.46 -13.43 -6.20
CA ALA A 95 -13.39 -14.17 -5.34
C ALA A 95 -14.78 -13.52 -5.25
N VAL A 96 -14.89 -12.19 -5.38
CA VAL A 96 -16.18 -11.47 -5.30
C VAL A 96 -17.16 -11.99 -6.36
N GLY A 97 -18.36 -12.32 -5.92
CA GLY A 97 -19.40 -12.94 -6.75
C GLY A 97 -19.31 -14.46 -6.90
N ARG A 98 -18.23 -15.08 -6.38
CA ARG A 98 -18.00 -16.54 -6.41
C ARG A 98 -18.03 -17.18 -5.03
N LEU A 99 -17.54 -16.48 -4.03
CA LEU A 99 -17.44 -16.99 -2.66
C LEU A 99 -18.42 -16.30 -1.71
N PRO A 100 -18.83 -16.97 -0.64
CA PRO A 100 -19.67 -16.37 0.39
C PRO A 100 -18.91 -15.31 1.19
N MET A 101 -19.64 -14.36 1.80
CA MET A 101 -19.06 -13.22 2.51
C MET A 101 -18.01 -13.58 3.59
N PRO A 102 -18.16 -14.64 4.41
CA PRO A 102 -17.11 -15.01 5.38
C PRO A 102 -15.77 -15.36 4.72
N ALA A 103 -15.78 -16.04 3.57
CA ALA A 103 -14.57 -16.38 2.84
C ALA A 103 -13.94 -15.13 2.20
N LEU A 104 -14.76 -14.23 1.64
CA LEU A 104 -14.29 -12.94 1.13
C LEU A 104 -13.66 -12.09 2.24
N ALA A 105 -14.31 -12.02 3.39
CA ALA A 105 -13.78 -11.30 4.56
C ALA A 105 -12.43 -11.88 5.02
N ALA A 106 -12.29 -13.21 5.05
CA ALA A 106 -11.04 -13.87 5.41
C ALA A 106 -9.89 -13.50 4.44
N ILE A 107 -10.15 -13.49 3.13
CA ILE A 107 -9.16 -13.09 2.13
C ILE A 107 -8.80 -11.61 2.29
N ALA A 108 -9.79 -10.74 2.50
CA ALA A 108 -9.56 -9.30 2.71
C ALA A 108 -8.80 -9.01 4.02
N LEU A 109 -9.09 -9.75 5.11
CA LEU A 109 -8.33 -9.69 6.36
C LEU A 109 -6.87 -10.09 6.14
N LEU A 110 -6.63 -11.20 5.46
CA LEU A 110 -5.26 -11.63 5.14
C LEU A 110 -4.51 -10.61 4.30
N ALA A 111 -5.16 -10.01 3.31
CA ALA A 111 -4.56 -8.93 2.51
C ALA A 111 -4.24 -7.71 3.38
N GLY A 112 -5.18 -7.29 4.24
CA GLY A 112 -5.02 -6.14 5.13
C GLY A 112 -3.88 -6.26 6.13
N LEU A 113 -3.50 -7.47 6.55
CA LEU A 113 -2.35 -7.68 7.44
C LEU A 113 -1.03 -7.17 6.82
N PHE A 114 -0.94 -7.05 5.50
CA PHE A 114 0.23 -6.53 4.80
C PHE A 114 0.19 -5.02 4.57
N ASN A 115 -0.95 -4.36 4.82
CA ASN A 115 -1.12 -2.91 4.67
C ASN A 115 -0.07 -2.09 5.45
N PRO A 116 0.33 -2.43 6.71
CA PRO A 116 1.34 -1.68 7.44
C PRO A 116 2.70 -1.57 6.74
N ALA A 117 3.00 -2.44 5.76
CA ALA A 117 4.19 -2.31 4.94
C ALA A 117 4.18 -1.04 4.08
N VAL A 118 3.02 -0.68 3.55
CA VAL A 118 2.84 0.50 2.70
C VAL A 118 2.94 1.79 3.51
N THR A 119 2.41 1.79 4.72
CA THR A 119 2.38 2.96 5.61
C THR A 119 3.68 3.06 6.43
N GLY A 120 3.70 2.48 7.63
CA GLY A 120 4.83 2.57 8.56
C GLY A 120 6.11 1.89 8.08
N GLY A 121 5.98 0.74 7.40
CA GLY A 121 7.13 -0.01 6.88
C GLY A 121 7.94 0.77 5.86
N TRP A 122 7.29 1.56 5.01
CA TRP A 122 7.96 2.44 4.06
C TRP A 122 8.66 3.59 4.76
N THR A 123 7.96 4.33 5.63
CA THR A 123 8.52 5.45 6.41
C THR A 123 9.73 5.03 7.25
N ALA A 124 9.73 3.82 7.82
CA ALA A 124 10.86 3.28 8.58
C ALA A 124 12.15 3.11 7.75
N GLN A 125 12.08 3.14 6.42
CA GLN A 125 13.27 3.08 5.55
C GLN A 125 13.91 4.45 5.30
N LEU A 126 13.21 5.57 5.59
CA LEU A 126 13.68 6.92 5.28
C LEU A 126 15.06 7.24 5.90
N PRO A 127 15.37 6.90 7.17
CA PRO A 127 16.69 7.17 7.77
C PRO A 127 17.86 6.44 7.09
N ARG A 128 17.58 5.46 6.23
CA ARG A 128 18.59 4.76 5.43
C ARG A 128 18.93 5.48 4.14
N VAL A 129 18.02 6.35 3.69
CA VAL A 129 18.15 7.11 2.42
C VAL A 129 18.70 8.50 2.68
N VAL A 130 18.30 9.14 3.79
CA VAL A 130 18.73 10.48 4.18
C VAL A 130 19.10 10.53 5.66
N THR A 131 20.08 11.36 6.01
CA THR A 131 20.58 11.49 7.38
C THR A 131 20.81 12.96 7.75
N GLY A 132 20.93 13.24 9.05
CA GLY A 132 21.22 14.58 9.54
C GLY A 132 20.11 15.59 9.21
N ARG A 133 20.50 16.78 8.81
CA ARG A 133 19.55 17.89 8.50
C ARG A 133 18.59 17.61 7.34
N GLU A 134 18.94 16.69 6.46
CA GLU A 134 18.06 16.30 5.35
C GLU A 134 16.93 15.36 5.78
N LEU A 135 17.04 14.74 6.98
CA LEU A 135 16.00 13.84 7.49
C LEU A 135 14.70 14.59 7.77
N ASP A 136 14.77 15.81 8.34
CA ASP A 136 13.57 16.60 8.62
C ASP A 136 12.83 16.97 7.34
N ARG A 137 13.58 17.40 6.32
CA ARG A 137 13.03 17.68 4.99
C ARG A 137 12.48 16.42 4.34
N GLY A 138 13.20 15.31 4.44
CA GLY A 138 12.76 14.01 3.92
C GLY A 138 11.46 13.57 4.59
N SER A 139 11.34 13.71 5.91
CA SER A 139 10.15 13.37 6.69
C SER A 139 8.94 14.25 6.30
N ALA A 140 9.16 15.56 6.09
CA ALA A 140 8.11 16.45 5.62
C ALA A 140 7.61 16.05 4.21
N LEU A 141 8.52 15.72 3.30
CA LEU A 141 8.17 15.26 1.96
C LEU A 141 7.47 13.88 1.99
N ASP A 142 7.91 12.99 2.87
CA ASP A 142 7.26 11.69 3.07
C ASP A 142 5.82 11.87 3.57
N ALA A 143 5.59 12.75 4.56
CA ALA A 143 4.25 13.09 5.04
C ALA A 143 3.37 13.70 3.95
N LEU A 144 3.94 14.55 3.08
CA LEU A 144 3.21 15.10 1.93
C LEU A 144 2.76 14.02 0.95
N THR A 145 3.58 12.99 0.69
CA THR A 145 3.13 11.89 -0.18
C THR A 145 1.96 11.12 0.44
N PHE A 146 1.93 10.98 1.77
CA PHE A 146 0.82 10.35 2.47
C PHE A 146 -0.47 11.20 2.34
N SER A 147 -0.38 12.49 2.66
CA SER A 147 -1.53 13.39 2.55
C SER A 147 -2.08 13.48 1.13
N ALA A 148 -1.19 13.57 0.13
CA ALA A 148 -1.59 13.58 -1.27
C ALA A 148 -2.28 12.27 -1.69
N ALA A 149 -1.77 11.12 -1.25
CA ALA A 149 -2.37 9.83 -1.53
C ALA A 149 -3.76 9.68 -0.90
N SER A 150 -3.92 10.11 0.37
CA SER A 150 -5.20 10.04 1.09
C SER A 150 -6.30 10.89 0.43
N LEU A 151 -5.94 12.00 -0.19
CA LEU A 151 -6.88 12.83 -0.95
C LEU A 151 -7.15 12.27 -2.35
N ALA A 152 -6.08 11.86 -3.05
CA ALA A 152 -6.17 11.42 -4.44
C ALA A 152 -6.67 9.98 -4.58
N GLY A 153 -6.35 9.08 -3.65
CA GLY A 153 -6.68 7.66 -3.74
C GLY A 153 -8.16 7.37 -3.95
N PRO A 154 -9.05 7.84 -3.06
CA PRO A 154 -10.49 7.66 -3.22
C PRO A 154 -11.04 8.27 -4.52
N ALA A 155 -10.54 9.46 -4.90
CA ALA A 155 -10.95 10.13 -6.13
C ALA A 155 -10.53 9.34 -7.38
N LEU A 156 -9.30 8.82 -7.38
CA LEU A 156 -8.81 7.93 -8.46
C LEU A 156 -9.62 6.65 -8.54
N ALA A 157 -9.92 6.02 -7.40
CA ALA A 157 -10.74 4.82 -7.35
C ALA A 157 -12.12 5.07 -7.96
N ALA A 158 -12.78 6.16 -7.56
CA ALA A 158 -14.09 6.54 -8.09
C ALA A 158 -14.02 6.88 -9.58
N GLY A 159 -13.03 7.65 -10.02
CA GLY A 159 -12.84 8.05 -11.41
C GLY A 159 -12.58 6.86 -12.33
N VAL A 160 -11.68 5.95 -11.95
CA VAL A 160 -11.42 4.73 -12.72
C VAL A 160 -12.64 3.81 -12.72
N ALA A 161 -13.32 3.66 -11.58
CA ALA A 161 -14.51 2.83 -11.49
C ALA A 161 -15.65 3.37 -12.38
N ALA A 162 -15.84 4.68 -12.45
CA ALA A 162 -16.86 5.32 -13.28
C ALA A 162 -16.53 5.23 -14.78
N GLY A 163 -15.24 5.38 -15.16
CA GLY A 163 -14.85 5.40 -16.58
C GLY A 163 -14.62 4.01 -17.18
N VAL A 164 -14.04 3.08 -16.41
CA VAL A 164 -13.58 1.77 -16.92
C VAL A 164 -14.21 0.60 -16.15
N GLY A 165 -14.74 0.86 -14.96
CA GLY A 165 -15.39 -0.15 -14.11
C GLY A 165 -14.62 -0.46 -12.81
N ALA A 166 -15.36 -0.95 -11.83
CA ALA A 166 -14.82 -1.21 -10.49
C ALA A 166 -13.69 -2.24 -10.45
N ARG A 167 -13.69 -3.22 -11.36
CA ARG A 167 -12.59 -4.18 -11.51
C ARG A 167 -11.29 -3.50 -11.93
N ALA A 168 -11.37 -2.56 -12.86
CA ALA A 168 -10.21 -1.78 -13.30
C ALA A 168 -9.65 -0.93 -12.17
N ALA A 169 -10.49 -0.37 -11.30
CA ALA A 169 -10.03 0.38 -10.13
C ALA A 169 -9.19 -0.48 -9.17
N VAL A 170 -9.61 -1.72 -8.89
CA VAL A 170 -8.82 -2.66 -8.05
C VAL A 170 -7.50 -3.02 -8.73
N LEU A 171 -7.50 -3.30 -10.03
CA LEU A 171 -6.28 -3.62 -10.77
C LEU A 171 -5.32 -2.43 -10.83
N THR A 172 -5.84 -1.21 -10.98
CA THR A 172 -5.03 0.02 -10.92
C THR A 172 -4.38 0.19 -9.54
N ALA A 173 -5.13 -0.03 -8.47
CA ALA A 173 -4.60 0.00 -7.12
C ALA A 173 -3.47 -1.02 -6.93
N ALA A 174 -3.68 -2.27 -7.35
CA ALA A 174 -2.67 -3.32 -7.30
C ALA A 174 -1.43 -3.00 -8.15
N ALA A 175 -1.62 -2.42 -9.34
CA ALA A 175 -0.53 -2.01 -10.21
C ALA A 175 0.31 -0.90 -9.57
N LEU A 176 -0.31 0.12 -8.96
CA LEU A 176 0.39 1.20 -8.25
C LEU A 176 1.24 0.66 -7.09
N VAL A 177 0.69 -0.25 -6.28
CA VAL A 177 1.47 -0.92 -5.21
C VAL A 177 2.64 -1.70 -5.80
N THR A 178 2.42 -2.43 -6.89
CA THR A 178 3.47 -3.24 -7.53
C THR A 178 4.56 -2.38 -8.16
N LEU A 179 4.22 -1.22 -8.73
CA LEU A 179 5.17 -0.25 -9.28
C LEU A 179 6.15 0.29 -8.22
N ALA A 180 5.80 0.23 -6.95
CA ALA A 180 6.68 0.62 -5.85
C ALA A 180 7.77 -0.43 -5.54
N VAL A 181 7.60 -1.70 -5.94
CA VAL A 181 8.50 -2.81 -5.60
C VAL A 181 9.95 -2.57 -6.05
N PRO A 182 10.25 -2.10 -7.28
CA PRO A 182 11.62 -1.81 -7.69
C PRO A 182 12.30 -0.76 -6.80
N SER A 183 11.53 0.27 -6.38
CA SER A 183 12.03 1.29 -5.45
C SER A 183 12.34 0.68 -4.08
N ALA A 184 11.47 -0.17 -3.54
CA ALA A 184 11.69 -0.89 -2.28
C ALA A 184 12.97 -1.74 -2.33
N CYS A 185 13.19 -2.50 -3.40
CA CYS A 185 14.39 -3.32 -3.58
C CYS A 185 15.68 -2.50 -3.72
N SER A 186 15.60 -1.24 -4.10
CA SER A 186 16.77 -0.37 -4.28
C SER A 186 17.25 0.30 -2.98
N LEU A 187 16.44 0.27 -1.91
CA LEU A 187 16.74 0.95 -0.64
C LEU A 187 17.95 0.36 0.10
N SER A 188 18.33 -0.89 -0.17
CA SER A 188 19.52 -1.53 0.41
C SER A 188 20.84 -1.12 -0.24
N ARG A 189 20.80 -0.33 -1.30
CA ARG A 189 22.01 0.07 -2.06
C ARG A 189 22.59 1.39 -1.56
N TYR A 190 21.95 2.02 -0.59
CA TYR A 190 22.37 3.26 0.04
C TYR A 190 22.81 3.04 1.49
#